data_fc9e51fa12796a55767ebee1445c3290
#
_entry.id   fc9e51fa12796a55767ebee1445c3290
#
_cell.length_a   1.000
_cell.length_b   1.000
_cell.length_c   1.000
_cell.angle_alpha   90.00
_cell.angle_beta   90.00
_cell.angle_gamma   90.00
#
_symmetry.space_group_name_H-M   'P 1'
#
loop_
_entity.id
_entity.type
_entity.pdbx_description
1 polymer ?
#
loop_
_entity_poly.entity_id
_entity_poly.type
_entity_poly.pdbx_seq_one_letter_code
_entity_poly.pdbx_strand_id
1 'polypeptide(L)'
;MAKYAISAEGAASMRALAKQLYTEANAILESSAALEAKVSAIGEGLGIYESEILGIIQQGRNTLNVNRESVLELAQGILQKADEIDALIALYSDSVSDNRHTAVAASKATLAKVPQYTTINDIPQKEYECISSYNSDSARFNNPIRAGKITKETRLFSRMIGERELADSKTLYRRATFEDLNGLQIDFNNLNTLSGQQFKFCGFMSTSPDARLPNYVSHGNLVFEFEAPAGTSALDLSSLMYNEVIFDSPLCQINHAERRGNDIYIRASIK
;
A
#
# COMPACT_ATOMS: atom_id res chain seq x y z
N MET A 1 -0.12 22.68 -8.15
CA MET A 1 -0.33 21.23 -8.32
C MET A 1 0.34 20.80 -9.59
N ALA A 2 1.40 20.00 -9.51
CA ALA A 2 2.00 19.39 -10.69
C ALA A 2 1.01 18.35 -11.23
N LYS A 3 0.49 18.57 -12.44
CA LYS A 3 -0.28 17.56 -13.17
C LYS A 3 0.73 16.50 -13.62
N TYR A 4 0.76 15.35 -12.98
CA TYR A 4 1.46 14.19 -13.53
C TYR A 4 0.66 13.72 -14.75
N ALA A 5 1.14 14.05 -15.93
CA ALA A 5 0.59 13.51 -17.17
C ALA A 5 1.06 12.05 -17.28
N ILE A 6 0.14 11.11 -17.43
CA ILE A 6 0.45 9.75 -17.87
C ILE A 6 1.03 9.87 -19.28
N SER A 7 2.28 9.44 -19.48
CA SER A 7 2.97 9.57 -20.75
C SER A 7 3.72 8.28 -21.11
N ALA A 8 3.88 8.04 -22.41
CA ALA A 8 4.71 6.96 -22.91
C ALA A 8 6.18 7.05 -22.43
N GLU A 9 6.69 8.27 -22.22
CA GLU A 9 8.03 8.51 -21.65
C GLU A 9 8.11 8.04 -20.22
N GLY A 10 7.04 8.22 -19.41
CA GLY A 10 6.95 7.70 -18.05
C GLY A 10 7.01 6.18 -18.02
N ALA A 11 6.27 5.50 -18.88
CA ALA A 11 6.31 4.04 -19.01
C ALA A 11 7.69 3.54 -19.46
N ALA A 12 8.32 4.21 -20.43
CA ALA A 12 9.68 3.88 -20.87
C ALA A 12 10.71 4.04 -19.76
N SER A 13 10.62 5.11 -18.96
CA SER A 13 11.49 5.33 -17.77
C SER A 13 11.33 4.25 -16.72
N MET A 14 10.10 3.81 -16.47
CA MET A 14 9.83 2.69 -15.54
C MET A 14 10.45 1.39 -16.03
N ARG A 15 10.38 1.08 -17.33
CA ARG A 15 11.04 -0.10 -17.90
C ARG A 15 12.57 -0.04 -17.81
N ALA A 16 13.15 1.14 -18.02
CA ALA A 16 14.58 1.35 -17.86
C ALA A 16 15.02 1.10 -16.41
N LEU A 17 14.27 1.63 -15.43
CA LEU A 17 14.53 1.40 -14.00
C LEU A 17 14.40 -0.09 -13.63
N ALA A 18 13.36 -0.77 -14.09
CA ALA A 18 13.20 -2.21 -13.85
C ALA A 18 14.36 -3.00 -14.41
N LYS A 19 14.82 -2.70 -15.63
CA LYS A 19 15.99 -3.36 -16.24
C LYS A 19 17.26 -3.13 -15.42
N GLN A 20 17.47 -1.93 -14.91
CA GLN A 20 18.61 -1.63 -14.04
C GLN A 20 18.56 -2.44 -12.75
N LEU A 21 17.40 -2.51 -12.09
CA LEU A 21 17.22 -3.33 -10.89
C LEU A 21 17.52 -4.81 -11.13
N TYR A 22 17.07 -5.37 -12.26
CA TYR A 22 17.42 -6.74 -12.65
C TYR A 22 18.92 -6.93 -12.79
N THR A 23 19.61 -6.00 -13.44
CA THR A 23 21.05 -6.07 -13.65
C THR A 23 21.82 -6.03 -12.34
N GLU A 24 21.46 -5.10 -11.46
CA GLU A 24 22.11 -4.92 -10.14
C GLU A 24 21.86 -6.13 -9.22
N ALA A 25 20.62 -6.65 -9.20
CA ALA A 25 20.27 -7.82 -8.41
C ALA A 25 21.07 -9.07 -8.84
N ASN A 26 21.34 -9.25 -10.14
CA ASN A 26 22.16 -10.36 -10.63
C ASN A 26 23.65 -10.15 -10.34
N ALA A 27 24.17 -8.92 -10.44
CA ALA A 27 25.57 -8.62 -10.13
C ALA A 27 25.92 -8.90 -8.65
N ILE A 28 24.98 -8.72 -7.73
CA ILE A 28 25.15 -9.07 -6.31
C ILE A 28 25.42 -10.58 -6.16
N LEU A 29 24.71 -11.45 -6.90
CA LEU A 29 24.90 -12.89 -6.86
C LEU A 29 26.27 -13.32 -7.41
N GLU A 30 26.68 -12.73 -8.54
CA GLU A 30 27.96 -13.01 -9.15
C GLU A 30 29.12 -12.63 -8.22
N SER A 31 29.00 -11.47 -7.55
CA SER A 31 29.98 -11.01 -6.56
C SER A 31 30.06 -11.92 -5.35
N SER A 32 28.93 -12.45 -4.87
CA SER A 32 28.88 -13.41 -3.77
C SER A 32 29.51 -14.74 -4.13
N ALA A 33 29.26 -15.28 -5.33
CA ALA A 33 29.89 -16.51 -5.82
C ALA A 33 31.38 -16.34 -6.01
N ALA A 34 31.85 -15.20 -6.49
CA ALA A 34 33.29 -14.92 -6.65
C ALA A 34 33.98 -14.84 -5.28
N LEU A 35 33.33 -14.32 -4.26
CA LEU A 35 33.88 -14.31 -2.89
C LEU A 35 34.00 -15.70 -2.32
N GLU A 36 32.98 -16.53 -2.46
CA GLU A 36 32.98 -17.95 -2.04
C GLU A 36 34.14 -18.74 -2.69
N ALA A 37 34.34 -18.55 -4.00
CA ALA A 37 35.43 -19.19 -4.73
C ALA A 37 36.83 -18.75 -4.23
N LYS A 38 36.99 -17.47 -3.90
CA LYS A 38 38.23 -16.94 -3.33
C LYS A 38 38.53 -17.53 -1.95
N VAL A 39 37.52 -17.63 -1.08
CA VAL A 39 37.69 -18.19 0.27
C VAL A 39 38.00 -19.67 0.19
N SER A 40 37.33 -20.42 -0.68
CA SER A 40 37.63 -21.83 -0.91
C SER A 40 39.08 -22.06 -1.46
N ALA A 41 39.59 -21.14 -2.29
CA ALA A 41 40.94 -21.19 -2.80
C ALA A 41 42.02 -20.90 -1.73
N ILE A 42 41.65 -20.16 -0.66
CA ILE A 42 42.53 -19.85 0.48
C ILE A 42 42.43 -20.95 1.56
N GLY A 43 41.37 -21.80 1.48
CA GLY A 43 40.95 -22.75 2.53
C GLY A 43 42.05 -23.65 3.07
N GLU A 44 42.97 -24.13 2.25
CA GLU A 44 44.10 -24.93 2.70
C GLU A 44 45.02 -24.23 3.71
N GLY A 45 44.98 -22.89 3.76
CA GLY A 45 45.70 -22.06 4.73
C GLY A 45 44.91 -21.63 5.97
N LEU A 46 43.60 -21.83 5.99
CA LEU A 46 42.74 -21.38 7.06
C LEU A 46 42.51 -22.38 8.21
N GLY A 47 42.85 -23.68 7.97
CA GLY A 47 42.77 -24.76 8.97
C GLY A 47 41.37 -24.88 9.59
N ILE A 48 41.32 -24.89 10.93
CA ILE A 48 40.09 -25.08 11.69
C ILE A 48 39.03 -23.93 11.48
N TYR A 49 39.44 -22.77 10.98
CA TYR A 49 38.56 -21.62 10.75
C TYR A 49 37.85 -21.65 9.41
N GLU A 50 38.22 -22.58 8.49
CA GLU A 50 37.64 -22.68 7.16
C GLU A 50 36.12 -22.89 7.22
N SER A 51 35.65 -23.84 8.03
CA SER A 51 34.25 -24.18 8.16
C SER A 51 33.42 -23.03 8.76
N GLU A 52 34.02 -22.28 9.68
CA GLU A 52 33.37 -21.14 10.33
C GLU A 52 33.23 -19.97 9.37
N ILE A 53 34.27 -19.67 8.59
CA ILE A 53 34.25 -18.62 7.56
C ILE A 53 33.28 -18.97 6.44
N LEU A 54 33.28 -20.21 5.96
CA LEU A 54 32.33 -20.69 4.94
C LEU A 54 30.86 -20.60 5.47
N GLY A 55 30.65 -20.93 6.74
CA GLY A 55 29.33 -20.77 7.38
C GLY A 55 28.83 -19.32 7.38
N ILE A 56 29.70 -18.36 7.71
CA ILE A 56 29.37 -16.93 7.67
C ILE A 56 29.04 -16.47 6.24
N ILE A 57 29.83 -16.92 5.26
CA ILE A 57 29.60 -16.60 3.84
C ILE A 57 28.27 -17.19 3.35
N GLN A 58 27.98 -18.43 3.70
CA GLN A 58 26.71 -19.08 3.34
C GLN A 58 25.50 -18.36 3.94
N GLN A 59 25.60 -17.93 5.20
CA GLN A 59 24.54 -17.16 5.85
C GLN A 59 24.36 -15.79 5.15
N GLY A 60 25.45 -15.10 4.83
CA GLY A 60 25.43 -13.85 4.07
C GLY A 60 24.78 -14.04 2.69
N ARG A 61 25.14 -15.12 1.98
CA ARG A 61 24.56 -15.46 0.67
C ARG A 61 23.06 -15.73 0.75
N ASN A 62 22.60 -16.44 1.77
CA ASN A 62 21.17 -16.69 1.96
C ASN A 62 20.41 -15.35 2.16
N THR A 63 20.94 -14.44 2.95
CA THR A 63 20.38 -13.10 3.14
C THR A 63 20.36 -12.29 1.85
N LEU A 64 21.44 -12.34 1.06
CA LEU A 64 21.52 -11.68 -0.25
C LEU A 64 20.51 -12.24 -1.25
N ASN A 65 20.30 -13.58 -1.25
CA ASN A 65 19.33 -14.23 -2.11
C ASN A 65 17.89 -13.78 -1.79
N VAL A 66 17.52 -13.70 -0.52
CA VAL A 66 16.19 -13.17 -0.10
C VAL A 66 16.02 -11.73 -0.56
N ASN A 67 17.01 -10.89 -0.35
CA ASN A 67 16.96 -9.49 -0.78
C ASN A 67 16.89 -9.37 -2.31
N ARG A 68 17.63 -10.21 -3.05
CA ARG A 68 17.59 -10.26 -4.50
C ARG A 68 16.18 -10.59 -5.02
N GLU A 69 15.55 -11.61 -4.46
CA GLU A 69 14.17 -11.99 -4.85
C GLU A 69 13.20 -10.82 -4.64
N SER A 70 13.30 -10.12 -3.52
CA SER A 70 12.52 -8.93 -3.26
C SER A 70 12.75 -7.80 -4.28
N VAL A 71 14.01 -7.60 -4.71
CA VAL A 71 14.34 -6.62 -5.76
C VAL A 71 13.80 -7.05 -7.13
N LEU A 72 13.84 -8.34 -7.45
CA LEU A 72 13.28 -8.88 -8.70
C LEU A 72 11.74 -8.76 -8.72
N GLU A 73 11.06 -9.02 -7.61
CA GLU A 73 9.62 -8.80 -7.47
C GLU A 73 9.25 -7.34 -7.65
N LEU A 74 10.02 -6.42 -7.05
CA LEU A 74 9.84 -4.98 -7.25
C LEU A 74 9.99 -4.60 -8.72
N ALA A 75 11.03 -5.08 -9.40
CA ALA A 75 11.26 -4.83 -10.81
C ALA A 75 10.11 -5.34 -11.69
N GLN A 76 9.56 -6.51 -11.39
CA GLN A 76 8.37 -7.04 -12.07
C GLN A 76 7.14 -6.17 -11.83
N GLY A 77 6.92 -5.70 -10.60
CA GLY A 77 5.83 -4.78 -10.29
C GLY A 77 5.93 -3.45 -11.07
N ILE A 78 7.14 -2.93 -11.24
CA ILE A 78 7.40 -1.72 -12.05
C ILE A 78 7.08 -1.97 -13.53
N LEU A 79 7.47 -3.13 -14.08
CA LEU A 79 7.16 -3.49 -15.47
C LEU A 79 5.65 -3.61 -15.68
N GLN A 80 4.95 -4.28 -14.78
CA GLN A 80 3.50 -4.40 -14.86
C GLN A 80 2.82 -3.03 -14.86
N LYS A 81 3.29 -2.09 -14.03
CA LYS A 81 2.75 -0.72 -14.01
C LYS A 81 3.02 0.04 -15.30
N ALA A 82 4.17 -0.16 -15.92
CA ALA A 82 4.46 0.42 -17.23
C ALA A 82 3.51 -0.10 -18.31
N ASP A 83 3.18 -1.39 -18.30
CA ASP A 83 2.25 -2.00 -19.25
C ASP A 83 0.80 -1.53 -19.02
N GLU A 84 0.38 -1.35 -17.76
CA GLU A 84 -0.92 -0.74 -17.42
C GLU A 84 -1.03 0.71 -17.95
N ILE A 85 0.04 1.49 -17.85
CA ILE A 85 0.11 2.85 -18.41
C ILE A 85 -0.03 2.85 -19.91
N ASP A 86 0.67 1.97 -20.62
CA ASP A 86 0.57 1.87 -22.08
C ASP A 86 -0.82 1.42 -22.53
N ALA A 87 -1.45 0.48 -21.79
CA ALA A 87 -2.83 0.06 -22.05
C ALA A 87 -3.83 1.22 -21.88
N LEU A 88 -3.63 2.07 -20.85
CA LEU A 88 -4.45 3.27 -20.66
C LEU A 88 -4.23 4.28 -21.78
N ILE A 89 -2.99 4.50 -22.21
CA ILE A 89 -2.67 5.42 -23.34
C ILE A 89 -3.33 4.92 -24.61
N ALA A 90 -3.29 3.62 -24.92
CA ALA A 90 -3.94 3.03 -26.08
C ALA A 90 -5.46 3.23 -26.04
N LEU A 91 -6.11 2.95 -24.90
CA LEU A 91 -7.56 3.18 -24.74
C LEU A 91 -7.96 4.64 -24.93
N TYR A 92 -7.14 5.58 -24.45
CA TYR A 92 -7.39 7.00 -24.65
C TYR A 92 -7.14 7.44 -26.11
N SER A 93 -6.16 6.84 -26.79
CA SER A 93 -5.86 7.15 -28.20
C SER A 93 -6.98 6.66 -29.12
N ASP A 94 -7.54 5.48 -28.88
CA ASP A 94 -8.66 4.95 -29.65
C ASP A 94 -9.95 5.76 -29.44
N SER A 95 -10.19 6.22 -28.21
CA SER A 95 -11.35 7.08 -27.92
C SER A 95 -11.25 8.49 -28.54
N VAL A 96 -10.04 8.98 -28.79
CA VAL A 96 -9.81 10.28 -29.46
C VAL A 96 -9.93 10.18 -30.97
N SER A 97 -9.67 9.02 -31.60
CA SER A 97 -9.83 8.83 -33.03
C SER A 97 -11.30 8.77 -33.48
N ASP A 98 -12.18 8.25 -32.65
CA ASP A 98 -13.63 8.16 -32.95
C ASP A 98 -14.40 9.48 -32.69
N ASN A 99 -13.83 10.41 -31.93
CA ASN A 99 -14.51 11.66 -31.52
C ASN A 99 -14.13 12.93 -32.30
N ARG A 100 -13.60 12.83 -33.53
CA ARG A 100 -13.31 14.02 -34.36
C ARG A 100 -14.54 14.73 -34.91
N HIS A 101 -15.76 14.31 -34.62
CA HIS A 101 -16.97 14.92 -35.14
C HIS A 101 -17.99 15.47 -34.13
N THR A 102 -17.67 15.51 -32.83
CA THR A 102 -18.53 16.25 -31.89
C THR A 102 -17.69 16.94 -30.82
N ALA A 103 -17.15 18.12 -31.18
CA ALA A 103 -16.67 19.08 -30.20
C ALA A 103 -17.88 19.70 -29.47
N VAL A 104 -18.35 19.05 -28.43
CA VAL A 104 -19.22 19.64 -27.42
C VAL A 104 -18.51 19.47 -26.09
N ALA A 105 -18.39 20.60 -25.39
CA ALA A 105 -17.79 20.73 -24.08
C ALA A 105 -18.10 19.52 -23.18
N ALA A 106 -17.09 18.64 -23.02
CA ALA A 106 -17.13 17.62 -21.97
C ALA A 106 -16.93 18.37 -20.65
N SER A 107 -18.04 18.82 -20.06
CA SER A 107 -18.10 19.05 -18.62
C SER A 107 -17.50 17.80 -17.94
N LYS A 108 -16.63 18.01 -16.94
CA LYS A 108 -16.27 16.98 -15.98
C LYS A 108 -17.57 16.33 -15.50
N ALA A 109 -17.96 15.21 -16.08
CA ALA A 109 -18.96 14.35 -15.49
C ALA A 109 -18.32 13.79 -14.23
N THR A 110 -18.53 14.46 -13.10
CA THR A 110 -18.36 13.86 -11.80
C THR A 110 -19.30 12.67 -11.82
N LEU A 111 -18.75 11.46 -11.90
CA LEU A 111 -19.54 10.24 -11.76
C LEU A 111 -20.36 10.43 -10.49
N ALA A 112 -21.68 10.41 -10.60
CA ALA A 112 -22.56 10.55 -9.46
C ALA A 112 -22.18 9.47 -8.45
N LYS A 113 -21.80 9.91 -7.24
CA LYS A 113 -21.41 8.97 -6.19
C LYS A 113 -22.59 8.11 -5.81
N VAL A 114 -22.33 6.84 -5.60
CA VAL A 114 -23.34 5.89 -5.14
C VAL A 114 -23.59 6.14 -3.65
N PRO A 115 -24.86 6.16 -3.17
CA PRO A 115 -25.14 6.30 -1.75
C PRO A 115 -24.48 5.20 -0.91
N GLN A 116 -24.19 5.51 0.35
CA GLN A 116 -23.82 4.49 1.34
C GLN A 116 -24.98 3.51 1.56
N TYR A 117 -24.67 2.29 1.96
CA TYR A 117 -25.70 1.32 2.34
C TYR A 117 -26.38 1.75 3.64
N THR A 118 -27.70 1.66 3.69
CA THR A 118 -28.49 1.97 4.89
C THR A 118 -28.90 0.72 5.63
N THR A 119 -29.04 -0.39 4.94
CA THR A 119 -29.32 -1.72 5.51
C THR A 119 -28.47 -2.80 4.83
N ILE A 120 -28.33 -3.96 5.48
CA ILE A 120 -27.65 -5.13 4.87
C ILE A 120 -28.32 -5.58 3.59
N ASN A 121 -29.65 -5.46 3.52
CA ASN A 121 -30.43 -5.89 2.36
C ASN A 121 -30.20 -4.98 1.12
N ASP A 122 -29.66 -3.79 1.30
CA ASP A 122 -29.32 -2.89 0.20
C ASP A 122 -28.00 -3.28 -0.48
N ILE A 123 -27.23 -4.18 0.13
CA ILE A 123 -25.93 -4.60 -0.39
C ILE A 123 -26.12 -5.65 -1.48
N PRO A 124 -25.71 -5.41 -2.74
CA PRO A 124 -25.73 -6.42 -3.79
C PRO A 124 -24.95 -7.67 -3.36
N GLN A 125 -25.45 -8.85 -3.68
CA GLN A 125 -24.89 -10.14 -3.23
C GLN A 125 -23.38 -10.25 -3.40
N LYS A 126 -22.83 -9.86 -4.57
CA LYS A 126 -21.38 -9.90 -4.83
C LYS A 126 -20.57 -8.95 -3.95
N GLU A 127 -21.13 -7.80 -3.64
CA GLU A 127 -20.50 -6.80 -2.78
C GLU A 127 -20.55 -7.24 -1.31
N TYR A 128 -21.67 -7.84 -0.89
CA TYR A 128 -21.81 -8.47 0.42
C TYR A 128 -20.79 -9.59 0.63
N GLU A 129 -20.64 -10.49 -0.33
CA GLU A 129 -19.64 -11.57 -0.30
C GLU A 129 -18.22 -11.01 -0.20
N CYS A 130 -17.93 -9.92 -0.91
CA CYS A 130 -16.63 -9.25 -0.86
C CYS A 130 -16.37 -8.62 0.52
N ILE A 131 -17.34 -7.90 1.08
CA ILE A 131 -17.28 -7.31 2.44
C ILE A 131 -17.09 -8.41 3.48
N SER A 132 -17.91 -9.47 3.42
CA SER A 132 -17.83 -10.61 4.34
C SER A 132 -16.48 -11.30 4.29
N SER A 133 -15.93 -11.49 3.07
CA SER A 133 -14.59 -12.06 2.89
C SER A 133 -13.49 -11.16 3.47
N TYR A 134 -13.59 -9.84 3.30
CA TYR A 134 -12.65 -8.88 3.88
C TYR A 134 -12.70 -8.91 5.41
N ASN A 135 -13.88 -8.91 6.00
CA ASN A 135 -14.05 -8.94 7.46
C ASN A 135 -13.58 -10.25 8.08
N SER A 136 -13.71 -11.36 7.35
CA SER A 136 -13.23 -12.67 7.81
C SER A 136 -11.71 -12.81 7.72
N ASP A 137 -11.09 -12.23 6.68
CA ASP A 137 -9.65 -12.28 6.44
C ASP A 137 -9.18 -11.06 5.65
N SER A 138 -8.93 -9.96 6.35
CA SER A 138 -8.41 -8.73 5.74
C SER A 138 -6.99 -8.89 5.18
N ALA A 139 -6.20 -9.85 5.66
CA ALA A 139 -4.88 -10.13 5.16
C ALA A 139 -4.92 -10.64 3.71
N ARG A 140 -5.95 -11.42 3.34
CA ARG A 140 -6.19 -11.89 1.97
C ARG A 140 -6.30 -10.73 0.97
N PHE A 141 -6.81 -9.57 1.42
CA PHE A 141 -6.93 -8.37 0.60
C PHE A 141 -5.68 -7.49 0.68
N ASN A 142 -5.14 -7.30 1.87
CA ASN A 142 -4.06 -6.34 2.10
C ASN A 142 -2.68 -6.88 1.69
N ASN A 143 -2.41 -8.18 1.87
CA ASN A 143 -1.13 -8.77 1.49
C ASN A 143 -0.85 -8.66 -0.02
N PRO A 144 -1.82 -8.95 -0.92
CA PRO A 144 -1.61 -8.68 -2.35
C PRO A 144 -1.30 -7.21 -2.65
N ILE A 145 -2.03 -6.26 -2.03
CA ILE A 145 -1.79 -4.83 -2.25
C ILE A 145 -0.40 -4.42 -1.78
N ARG A 146 0.03 -4.88 -0.60
CA ARG A 146 1.38 -4.64 -0.08
C ARG A 146 2.47 -5.23 -0.98
N ALA A 147 2.18 -6.34 -1.64
CA ALA A 147 3.04 -6.97 -2.65
C ALA A 147 2.87 -6.36 -4.07
N GLY A 148 2.17 -5.24 -4.22
CA GLY A 148 1.93 -4.59 -5.52
C GLY A 148 1.01 -5.37 -6.47
N LYS A 149 0.27 -6.37 -5.96
CA LYS A 149 -0.63 -7.22 -6.77
C LYS A 149 -2.07 -6.76 -6.61
N ILE A 150 -2.80 -6.72 -7.74
CA ILE A 150 -4.23 -6.40 -7.77
C ILE A 150 -5.00 -7.64 -8.16
N THR A 151 -5.79 -8.19 -7.23
CA THR A 151 -6.68 -9.31 -7.48
C THR A 151 -8.06 -8.82 -7.99
N LYS A 152 -8.93 -9.75 -8.41
CA LYS A 152 -10.31 -9.39 -8.77
C LYS A 152 -11.08 -8.87 -7.56
N GLU A 153 -10.86 -9.46 -6.40
CA GLU A 153 -11.49 -9.07 -5.14
C GLU A 153 -11.02 -7.69 -4.68
N THR A 154 -9.69 -7.43 -4.67
CA THR A 154 -9.16 -6.13 -4.28
C THR A 154 -9.65 -5.02 -5.22
N ARG A 155 -9.75 -5.29 -6.53
CA ARG A 155 -10.28 -4.34 -7.51
C ARG A 155 -11.77 -4.05 -7.27
N LEU A 156 -12.57 -5.06 -6.98
CA LEU A 156 -13.99 -4.88 -6.65
C LEU A 156 -14.12 -4.03 -5.38
N PHE A 157 -13.36 -4.35 -4.33
CA PHE A 157 -13.42 -3.66 -3.05
C PHE A 157 -12.97 -2.20 -3.16
N SER A 158 -11.87 -1.94 -3.89
CA SER A 158 -11.38 -0.60 -4.20
C SER A 158 -12.43 0.23 -4.96
N ARG A 159 -13.13 -0.37 -5.94
CA ARG A 159 -14.21 0.27 -6.67
C ARG A 159 -15.36 0.65 -5.73
N MET A 160 -15.81 -0.28 -4.88
CA MET A 160 -16.90 -0.03 -3.93
C MET A 160 -16.61 1.16 -3.02
N ILE A 161 -15.35 1.27 -2.55
CA ILE A 161 -14.90 2.40 -1.73
C ILE A 161 -14.85 3.69 -2.56
N GLY A 162 -14.26 3.62 -3.76
CA GLY A 162 -14.09 4.79 -4.63
C GLY A 162 -15.38 5.40 -5.16
N GLU A 163 -16.46 4.59 -5.28
CA GLU A 163 -17.77 5.03 -5.73
C GLU A 163 -18.60 5.71 -4.63
N ARG A 164 -18.17 5.67 -3.36
CA ARG A 164 -18.91 6.17 -2.19
C ARG A 164 -18.13 7.25 -1.45
N GLU A 165 -18.85 8.11 -0.75
CA GLU A 165 -18.28 9.18 0.07
C GLU A 165 -18.98 9.25 1.42
N LEU A 166 -18.25 9.69 2.45
CA LEU A 166 -18.84 9.99 3.74
C LEU A 166 -19.84 11.14 3.60
N ALA A 167 -21.06 10.95 4.10
CA ALA A 167 -22.07 12.00 4.12
C ALA A 167 -21.69 13.13 5.08
N ASP A 168 -21.12 12.76 6.23
CA ASP A 168 -20.72 13.67 7.29
C ASP A 168 -19.26 13.43 7.69
N SER A 169 -18.63 14.45 8.29
CA SER A 169 -17.31 14.30 8.90
C SER A 169 -17.36 13.33 10.07
N LYS A 170 -16.37 12.45 10.18
CA LYS A 170 -16.30 11.44 11.23
C LYS A 170 -14.97 11.47 11.96
N THR A 171 -15.02 11.24 13.28
CA THR A 171 -13.85 10.86 14.07
C THR A 171 -13.82 9.34 14.17
N LEU A 172 -12.69 8.75 13.80
CA LEU A 172 -12.54 7.31 13.64
C LEU A 172 -11.27 6.83 14.34
N TYR A 173 -11.28 5.61 14.82
CA TYR A 173 -10.21 5.05 15.64
C TYR A 173 -9.65 3.77 15.02
N ARG A 174 -8.34 3.57 15.15
CA ARG A 174 -7.66 2.35 14.74
C ARG A 174 -6.41 2.13 15.58
N ARG A 175 -6.10 0.87 15.88
CA ARG A 175 -4.76 0.44 16.30
C ARG A 175 -4.01 -0.13 15.11
N ALA A 176 -2.73 0.18 14.97
CA ALA A 176 -1.91 -0.19 13.83
C ALA A 176 -0.48 -0.56 14.25
N THR A 177 0.22 -1.23 13.35
CA THR A 177 1.66 -1.48 13.42
C THR A 177 2.41 -0.52 12.49
N PHE A 178 3.73 -0.46 12.60
CA PHE A 178 4.57 0.32 11.67
C PHE A 178 4.51 -0.20 10.23
N GLU A 179 4.31 -1.50 10.06
CA GLU A 179 4.21 -2.16 8.75
C GLU A 179 2.99 -1.68 7.94
N ASP A 180 1.95 -1.19 8.64
CA ASP A 180 0.76 -0.63 8.00
C ASP A 180 1.00 0.75 7.36
N LEU A 181 2.15 1.39 7.65
CA LEU A 181 2.40 2.80 7.32
C LEU A 181 3.54 2.92 6.31
N ASN A 182 3.31 3.63 5.23
CA ASN A 182 4.32 3.93 4.24
C ASN A 182 4.68 5.41 4.26
N GLY A 183 5.97 5.71 4.34
CA GLY A 183 6.50 7.08 4.32
C GLY A 183 6.58 7.75 5.69
N LEU A 184 6.21 7.06 6.79
CA LEU A 184 6.30 7.62 8.14
C LEU A 184 7.65 7.28 8.78
N GLN A 185 8.38 8.31 9.18
CA GLN A 185 9.61 8.19 9.98
C GLN A 185 9.32 8.62 11.42
N ILE A 186 9.48 7.69 12.37
CA ILE A 186 9.18 7.95 13.78
C ILE A 186 10.48 8.07 14.57
N ASP A 187 10.73 9.26 15.09
CA ASP A 187 11.69 9.45 16.18
C ASP A 187 10.99 9.24 17.53
N PHE A 188 11.20 8.08 18.14
CA PHE A 188 10.62 7.74 19.44
C PHE A 188 11.05 8.63 20.60
N ASN A 189 12.16 9.35 20.45
CA ASN A 189 12.66 10.28 21.45
C ASN A 189 12.04 11.67 21.29
N ASN A 190 11.52 11.99 20.11
CA ASN A 190 10.93 13.29 19.80
C ASN A 190 9.69 13.15 18.91
N LEU A 191 8.55 12.80 19.50
CA LEU A 191 7.30 12.62 18.77
C LEU A 191 6.74 13.90 18.13
N ASN A 192 7.23 15.09 18.57
CA ASN A 192 6.80 16.36 17.97
C ASN A 192 7.23 16.47 16.49
N THR A 193 8.27 15.73 16.08
CA THR A 193 8.73 15.68 14.68
C THR A 193 7.71 15.02 13.75
N LEU A 194 6.74 14.30 14.29
CA LEU A 194 5.65 13.67 13.51
C LEU A 194 4.61 14.67 13.03
N SER A 195 4.44 15.79 13.74
CA SER A 195 3.44 16.80 13.37
C SER A 195 3.71 17.36 11.97
N GLY A 196 2.71 17.36 11.11
CA GLY A 196 2.80 17.79 9.72
C GLY A 196 3.29 16.70 8.75
N GLN A 197 3.86 15.59 9.23
CA GLN A 197 4.25 14.50 8.34
C GLN A 197 3.02 13.87 7.68
N GLN A 198 3.21 13.41 6.45
CA GLN A 198 2.23 12.66 5.70
C GLN A 198 2.67 11.21 5.55
N PHE A 199 1.72 10.31 5.61
CA PHE A 199 1.93 8.90 5.33
C PHE A 199 0.74 8.31 4.56
N LYS A 200 1.01 7.25 3.84
CA LYS A 200 -0.02 6.48 3.13
C LYS A 200 -0.23 5.15 3.84
N PHE A 201 -1.47 4.81 4.12
CA PHE A 201 -1.78 3.49 4.65
C PHE A 201 -1.56 2.42 3.56
N CYS A 202 -0.92 1.30 3.90
CA CYS A 202 -0.61 0.23 2.94
C CYS A 202 -1.78 -0.76 2.83
N GLY A 203 -2.68 -0.49 1.91
CA GLY A 203 -3.87 -1.32 1.65
C GLY A 203 -5.15 -0.73 2.22
N PHE A 204 -6.18 -1.56 2.36
CA PHE A 204 -7.46 -1.13 2.91
C PHE A 204 -7.34 -0.87 4.41
N MET A 205 -7.80 0.29 4.83
CA MET A 205 -7.74 0.74 6.20
C MET A 205 -9.14 0.67 6.84
N SER A 206 -9.38 -0.36 7.65
CA SER A 206 -10.54 -0.43 8.54
C SER A 206 -10.36 0.48 9.75
N THR A 207 -11.38 1.25 10.05
CA THR A 207 -11.47 2.11 11.23
C THR A 207 -12.82 1.93 11.90
N SER A 208 -12.98 2.37 13.14
CA SER A 208 -14.26 2.33 13.85
C SER A 208 -14.60 3.69 14.45
N PRO A 209 -15.87 4.08 14.50
CA PRO A 209 -16.32 5.23 15.29
C PRO A 209 -16.26 4.98 16.80
N ASP A 210 -16.06 3.75 17.27
CA ASP A 210 -15.94 3.44 18.70
C ASP A 210 -14.53 3.75 19.22
N ALA A 211 -14.40 4.80 20.02
CA ALA A 211 -13.16 5.21 20.66
C ALA A 211 -12.53 4.14 21.58
N ARG A 212 -13.29 3.14 21.97
CA ARG A 212 -12.81 2.04 22.82
C ARG A 212 -12.14 0.92 22.01
N LEU A 213 -12.37 0.87 20.68
CA LEU A 213 -11.84 -0.18 19.82
C LEU A 213 -10.34 -0.42 19.98
N PRO A 214 -9.47 0.62 20.03
CA PRO A 214 -8.04 0.40 20.21
C PRO A 214 -7.67 -0.38 21.47
N ASN A 215 -8.50 -0.38 22.50
CA ASN A 215 -8.26 -1.10 23.74
C ASN A 215 -8.55 -2.60 23.63
N TYR A 216 -9.35 -3.03 22.66
CA TYR A 216 -9.70 -4.44 22.43
C TYR A 216 -8.82 -5.10 21.37
N VAL A 217 -8.08 -4.32 20.57
CA VAL A 217 -7.18 -4.82 19.54
C VAL A 217 -5.78 -4.90 20.12
N SER A 218 -5.22 -6.10 20.20
CA SER A 218 -3.92 -6.36 20.82
C SER A 218 -2.72 -6.15 19.89
N HIS A 219 -2.93 -5.81 18.61
CA HIS A 219 -1.88 -5.73 17.61
C HIS A 219 -1.42 -4.28 17.39
N GLY A 220 -0.10 -4.08 17.58
CA GLY A 220 0.54 -2.79 17.38
C GLY A 220 0.49 -1.88 18.60
N ASN A 221 1.34 -0.87 18.60
CA ASN A 221 1.47 0.14 19.63
C ASN A 221 1.17 1.56 19.14
N LEU A 222 0.65 1.68 17.92
CA LEU A 222 0.19 2.95 17.36
C LEU A 222 -1.34 3.01 17.47
N VAL A 223 -1.84 4.01 18.16
CA VAL A 223 -3.27 4.28 18.32
C VAL A 223 -3.62 5.54 17.59
N PHE A 224 -4.41 5.42 16.54
CA PHE A 224 -4.84 6.53 15.71
C PHE A 224 -6.24 7.00 16.07
N GLU A 225 -6.38 8.32 16.11
CA GLU A 225 -7.63 9.06 16.02
C GLU A 225 -7.61 9.84 14.70
N PHE A 226 -8.45 9.42 13.75
CA PHE A 226 -8.53 10.04 12.42
C PHE A 226 -9.70 10.99 12.34
N GLU A 227 -9.46 12.18 11.77
CA GLU A 227 -10.51 13.08 11.29
C GLU A 227 -10.70 12.81 9.79
N ALA A 228 -11.88 12.32 9.42
CA ALA A 228 -12.28 12.08 8.04
C ALA A 228 -13.36 13.11 7.65
N PRO A 229 -13.05 14.07 6.76
CA PRO A 229 -14.03 15.05 6.31
C PRO A 229 -15.19 14.42 5.53
N ALA A 230 -16.35 15.07 5.53
CA ALA A 230 -17.42 14.77 4.58
C ALA A 230 -16.88 14.83 3.14
N GLY A 231 -17.37 13.96 2.26
CA GLY A 231 -16.89 13.84 0.88
C GLY A 231 -15.62 12.98 0.72
N THR A 232 -15.02 12.48 1.82
CA THR A 232 -13.92 11.51 1.73
C THR A 232 -14.44 10.19 1.19
N SER A 233 -13.72 9.64 0.18
CA SER A 233 -14.06 8.32 -0.37
C SER A 233 -13.88 7.22 0.67
N ALA A 234 -14.97 6.54 1.02
CA ALA A 234 -15.01 5.49 2.03
C ALA A 234 -16.23 4.59 1.85
N LEU A 235 -16.11 3.35 2.32
CA LEU A 235 -17.23 2.45 2.52
C LEU A 235 -17.63 2.50 4.00
N ASP A 236 -18.75 3.14 4.28
CA ASP A 236 -19.28 3.33 5.64
C ASP A 236 -20.24 2.21 6.00
N LEU A 237 -19.79 1.28 6.82
CA LEU A 237 -20.57 0.17 7.36
C LEU A 237 -20.87 0.37 8.86
N SER A 238 -20.62 1.57 9.40
CA SER A 238 -20.72 1.84 10.83
C SER A 238 -22.14 1.76 11.39
N SER A 239 -23.14 2.02 10.57
CA SER A 239 -24.58 1.86 10.90
C SER A 239 -25.07 0.42 10.72
N LEU A 240 -24.24 -0.46 10.13
CA LEU A 240 -24.54 -1.86 9.92
C LEU A 240 -23.90 -2.71 11.04
N MET A 241 -23.92 -4.03 10.89
CA MET A 241 -23.43 -4.96 11.90
C MET A 241 -21.92 -4.91 12.15
N TYR A 242 -21.15 -4.25 11.26
CA TYR A 242 -19.68 -4.30 11.31
C TYR A 242 -19.04 -3.17 12.13
N ASN A 243 -19.77 -2.07 12.38
CA ASN A 243 -19.26 -0.87 13.07
C ASN A 243 -17.92 -0.36 12.51
N GLU A 244 -17.78 -0.41 11.17
CA GLU A 244 -16.54 -0.08 10.46
C GLU A 244 -16.75 0.99 9.40
N VAL A 245 -15.70 1.78 9.18
CA VAL A 245 -15.51 2.65 8.03
C VAL A 245 -14.19 2.27 7.36
N ILE A 246 -14.24 1.95 6.06
CA ILE A 246 -13.11 1.38 5.34
C ILE A 246 -12.68 2.34 4.23
N PHE A 247 -11.36 2.62 4.17
CA PHE A 247 -10.72 3.47 3.17
C PHE A 247 -9.78 2.64 2.30
N ASP A 248 -9.56 3.09 1.06
CA ASP A 248 -8.58 2.51 0.16
C ASP A 248 -7.27 3.29 0.19
N SER A 249 -6.29 2.75 0.88
CA SER A 249 -4.92 3.31 0.93
C SER A 249 -4.88 4.83 1.14
N PRO A 250 -5.57 5.36 2.17
CA PRO A 250 -5.73 6.80 2.33
C PRO A 250 -4.40 7.50 2.58
N LEU A 251 -4.27 8.72 2.04
CA LEU A 251 -3.23 9.65 2.43
C LEU A 251 -3.66 10.34 3.73
N CYS A 252 -2.80 10.28 4.75
CA CYS A 252 -3.06 10.87 6.05
C CYS A 252 -1.99 11.91 6.39
N GLN A 253 -2.38 12.93 7.14
CA GLN A 253 -1.47 13.92 7.69
C GLN A 253 -1.56 13.91 9.21
N ILE A 254 -0.42 13.78 9.89
CA ILE A 254 -0.35 13.80 11.35
C ILE A 254 -0.52 15.23 11.86
N ASN A 255 -1.46 15.43 12.76
CA ASN A 255 -1.70 16.71 13.41
C ASN A 255 -1.00 16.77 14.77
N HIS A 256 -0.95 15.64 15.49
CA HIS A 256 -0.33 15.55 16.83
C HIS A 256 0.04 14.10 17.15
N ALA A 257 1.09 13.92 17.93
CA ALA A 257 1.46 12.62 18.48
C ALA A 257 1.96 12.76 19.92
N GLU A 258 1.56 11.82 20.78
CA GLU A 258 2.01 11.76 22.17
C GLU A 258 2.15 10.32 22.66
N ARG A 259 2.97 10.13 23.69
CA ARG A 259 3.12 8.83 24.34
C ARG A 259 2.16 8.71 25.51
N ARG A 260 1.43 7.59 25.57
CA ARG A 260 0.59 7.20 26.71
C ARG A 260 0.93 5.76 27.11
N GLY A 261 1.73 5.61 28.15
CA GLY A 261 2.27 4.30 28.53
C GLY A 261 3.15 3.69 27.43
N ASN A 262 2.80 2.49 26.97
CA ASN A 262 3.52 1.80 25.91
C ASN A 262 3.02 2.17 24.50
N ASP A 263 1.91 2.89 24.41
CA ASP A 263 1.30 3.27 23.15
C ASP A 263 1.72 4.68 22.71
N ILE A 264 1.74 4.88 21.38
CA ILE A 264 1.86 6.19 20.75
C ILE A 264 0.48 6.54 20.19
N TYR A 265 -0.11 7.61 20.73
CA TYR A 265 -1.37 8.15 20.27
C TYR A 265 -1.13 9.20 19.20
N ILE A 266 -1.76 9.03 18.04
CA ILE A 266 -1.56 9.87 16.86
C ILE A 266 -2.92 10.40 16.42
N ARG A 267 -3.07 11.73 16.40
CA ARG A 267 -4.19 12.38 15.71
C ARG A 267 -3.76 12.70 14.30
N ALA A 268 -4.58 12.30 13.33
CA ALA A 268 -4.30 12.51 11.91
C ALA A 268 -5.57 12.89 11.15
N SER A 269 -5.41 13.61 10.05
CA SER A 269 -6.51 13.92 9.12
C SER A 269 -6.35 13.08 7.86
N ILE A 270 -7.43 12.49 7.38
CA ILE A 270 -7.51 11.85 6.07
C ILE A 270 -7.69 12.95 5.00
N LYS A 271 -6.91 12.86 3.89
CA LYS A 271 -6.87 13.89 2.84
C LYS A 271 -7.58 13.44 1.57
#